data_778d0afbe60b9e11cf66f72d5d279bb3
#
_entry.id   778d0afbe60b9e11cf66f72d5d279bb3
#
_cell.length_a   1.000
_cell.length_b   1.000
_cell.length_c   1.000
_cell.angle_alpha   90.00
_cell.angle_beta   90.00
_cell.angle_gamma   90.00
#
_symmetry.space_group_name_H-M   'P 1'
#
loop_
_entity.id
_entity.type
_entity.pdbx_description
1 polymer ?
#
loop_
_entity_poly.entity_id
_entity_poly.type
_entity_poly.pdbx_seq_one_letter_code
_entity_poly.pdbx_strand_id
1 'polypeptide(L)'
;IVKADIFPGARVVEAGVGSGALSIALLRAVGDYGCVHSFERREEFADVARGNIETMFGGPHPAWKLSIGDLQDTLPQVEEPGSVDRVVLDMLAPWECLDAVAEALAPGGVLICYVATVTQMSRLVEGMRLDGRFTEPECDETIVRGWHVEGLAVRPDHRMVAHTAFLVVARRLADGAVRLAPKRRASKTDFSEEDMNAWIPMNVGEREVTDKKIRRAARDAKNLAAHAARANEIALEQNGTAQNDAAAETDSAATESAE
;
A
#
# COMPACT_ATOMS: atom_id res chain seq x y z
N ILE A 1 -3.62 -0.39 5.39
CA ILE A 1 -4.31 0.79 5.93
C ILE A 1 -4.52 0.64 7.44
N VAL A 2 -5.31 -0.32 7.91
CA VAL A 2 -5.67 -0.46 9.34
C VAL A 2 -4.43 -0.65 10.24
N LYS A 3 -3.54 -1.58 9.91
CA LYS A 3 -2.31 -1.86 10.69
C LYS A 3 -1.34 -0.66 10.74
N ALA A 4 -1.30 0.13 9.68
CA ALA A 4 -0.50 1.35 9.63
C ALA A 4 -1.21 2.54 10.30
N ASP A 5 -2.46 2.37 10.76
CA ASP A 5 -3.24 3.45 11.35
C ASP A 5 -3.27 4.71 10.45
N ILE A 6 -3.56 4.50 9.15
CA ILE A 6 -3.66 5.60 8.18
C ILE A 6 -4.96 6.37 8.47
N PHE A 7 -4.84 7.67 8.70
CA PHE A 7 -5.96 8.54 9.09
C PHE A 7 -6.15 9.70 8.09
N PRO A 8 -7.34 10.30 8.03
CA PRO A 8 -7.59 11.48 7.21
C PRO A 8 -6.66 12.65 7.58
N GLY A 9 -6.00 13.22 6.59
CA GLY A 9 -5.01 14.29 6.78
C GLY A 9 -3.58 13.80 7.01
N ALA A 10 -3.33 12.50 7.11
CA ALA A 10 -1.98 11.95 7.31
C ALA A 10 -1.03 12.27 6.14
N ARG A 11 0.23 12.50 6.49
CA ARG A 11 1.36 12.54 5.54
C ARG A 11 1.97 11.15 5.47
N VAL A 12 1.80 10.50 4.34
CA VAL A 12 2.21 9.12 4.12
C VAL A 12 3.31 9.06 3.07
N VAL A 13 4.38 8.35 3.36
CA VAL A 13 5.40 7.93 2.39
C VAL A 13 5.14 6.48 2.01
N GLU A 14 5.16 6.20 0.72
CA GLU A 14 5.01 4.86 0.14
C GLU A 14 6.21 4.55 -0.76
N ALA A 15 6.75 3.34 -0.67
CA ALA A 15 7.72 2.86 -1.65
C ALA A 15 7.37 1.46 -2.14
N GLY A 16 7.62 1.24 -3.45
CA GLY A 16 7.19 0.05 -4.17
C GLY A 16 5.81 0.22 -4.77
N VAL A 17 5.62 1.32 -5.49
CA VAL A 17 4.32 1.76 -6.05
C VAL A 17 3.67 0.71 -6.96
N GLY A 18 4.47 0.07 -7.81
CA GLY A 18 4.00 -0.97 -8.73
C GLY A 18 2.89 -0.45 -9.65
N SER A 19 1.69 -1.01 -9.53
CA SER A 19 0.52 -0.57 -10.32
C SER A 19 -0.24 0.61 -9.72
N GLY A 20 0.15 1.11 -8.55
CA GLY A 20 -0.58 2.17 -7.83
C GLY A 20 -1.79 1.69 -7.03
N ALA A 21 -2.01 0.39 -6.91
CA ALA A 21 -3.18 -0.15 -6.20
C ALA A 21 -3.17 0.23 -4.70
N LEU A 22 -2.01 0.16 -4.07
CA LEU A 22 -1.84 0.59 -2.68
C LEU A 22 -1.93 2.13 -2.58
N SER A 23 -1.30 2.86 -3.50
CA SER A 23 -1.38 4.33 -3.58
C SER A 23 -2.83 4.82 -3.63
N ILE A 24 -3.69 4.20 -4.44
CA ILE A 24 -5.14 4.49 -4.52
C ILE A 24 -5.80 4.27 -3.15
N ALA A 25 -5.50 3.17 -2.47
CA ALA A 25 -6.06 2.87 -1.15
C ALA A 25 -5.58 3.87 -0.08
N LEU A 26 -4.31 4.29 -0.15
CA LEU A 26 -3.73 5.31 0.73
C LEU A 26 -4.37 6.68 0.48
N LEU A 27 -4.52 7.10 -0.78
CA LEU A 27 -5.17 8.37 -1.15
C LEU A 27 -6.61 8.44 -0.65
N ARG A 28 -7.37 7.37 -0.78
CA ARG A 28 -8.73 7.29 -0.22
C ARG A 28 -8.75 7.38 1.31
N ALA A 29 -7.72 6.88 1.98
CA ALA A 29 -7.65 6.90 3.45
C ALA A 29 -7.21 8.27 3.99
N VAL A 30 -6.26 8.94 3.36
CA VAL A 30 -5.78 10.25 3.80
C VAL A 30 -6.75 11.38 3.41
N GLY A 31 -7.55 11.18 2.35
CA GLY A 31 -8.50 12.18 1.85
C GLY A 31 -7.84 13.45 1.31
N ASP A 32 -8.64 14.48 1.10
CA ASP A 32 -8.22 15.71 0.43
C ASP A 32 -7.21 16.55 1.23
N TYR A 33 -7.17 16.37 2.55
CA TYR A 33 -6.29 17.13 3.45
C TYR A 33 -4.97 16.42 3.76
N GLY A 34 -4.80 15.17 3.30
CA GLY A 34 -3.59 14.39 3.47
C GLY A 34 -2.60 14.53 2.33
N CYS A 35 -1.53 13.76 2.40
CA CYS A 35 -0.55 13.65 1.34
C CYS A 35 -0.03 12.22 1.27
N VAL A 36 0.04 11.66 0.07
CA VAL A 36 0.76 10.40 -0.21
C VAL A 36 1.92 10.75 -1.13
N HIS A 37 3.14 10.60 -0.64
CA HIS A 37 4.36 10.74 -1.42
C HIS A 37 4.90 9.35 -1.72
N SER A 38 4.75 8.94 -2.96
CA SER A 38 5.12 7.62 -3.46
C SER A 38 6.48 7.66 -4.15
N PHE A 39 7.28 6.61 -3.95
CA PHE A 39 8.62 6.46 -4.51
C PHE A 39 8.69 5.19 -5.35
N GLU A 40 9.13 5.29 -6.59
CA GLU A 40 9.33 4.16 -7.51
C GLU A 40 10.66 4.32 -8.24
N ARG A 41 11.43 3.24 -8.33
CA ARG A 41 12.73 3.23 -9.02
C ARG A 41 12.60 3.20 -10.54
N ARG A 42 11.51 2.63 -11.02
CA ARG A 42 11.30 2.30 -12.43
C ARG A 42 10.21 3.18 -13.01
N GLU A 43 10.59 3.97 -14.01
CA GLU A 43 9.71 4.92 -14.66
C GLU A 43 8.49 4.26 -15.30
N GLU A 44 8.66 3.06 -15.86
CA GLU A 44 7.57 2.32 -16.49
C GLU A 44 6.44 1.97 -15.50
N PHE A 45 6.80 1.65 -14.23
CA PHE A 45 5.80 1.39 -13.19
C PHE A 45 5.18 2.67 -12.65
N ALA A 46 5.96 3.74 -12.56
CA ALA A 46 5.47 5.05 -12.19
C ALA A 46 4.40 5.56 -13.18
N ASP A 47 4.61 5.35 -14.47
CA ASP A 47 3.63 5.70 -15.53
C ASP A 47 2.36 4.86 -15.43
N VAL A 48 2.49 3.55 -15.17
CA VAL A 48 1.33 2.67 -14.95
C VAL A 48 0.53 3.13 -13.74
N ALA A 49 1.22 3.45 -12.63
CA ALA A 49 0.55 3.94 -11.42
C ALA A 49 -0.17 5.27 -11.66
N ARG A 50 0.47 6.20 -12.37
CA ARG A 50 -0.13 7.49 -12.75
C ARG A 50 -1.41 7.29 -13.53
N GLY A 51 -1.38 6.47 -14.59
CA GLY A 51 -2.57 6.18 -15.39
C GLY A 51 -3.70 5.53 -14.61
N ASN A 52 -3.38 4.62 -13.68
CA ASN A 52 -4.38 3.97 -12.83
C ASN A 52 -5.00 4.93 -11.81
N ILE A 53 -4.21 5.81 -11.21
CA ILE A 53 -4.69 6.82 -10.25
C ILE A 53 -5.57 7.83 -10.98
N GLU A 54 -5.14 8.34 -12.14
CA GLU A 54 -5.93 9.26 -12.96
C GLU A 54 -7.25 8.64 -13.42
N THR A 55 -7.23 7.36 -13.78
CA THR A 55 -8.45 6.62 -14.13
C THR A 55 -9.39 6.50 -12.96
N MET A 56 -8.85 6.18 -11.77
CA MET A 56 -9.66 5.96 -10.56
C MET A 56 -10.31 7.25 -10.02
N PHE A 57 -9.62 8.37 -10.11
CA PHE A 57 -10.05 9.64 -9.54
C PHE A 57 -10.57 10.64 -10.58
N GLY A 58 -10.55 10.28 -11.87
CA GLY A 58 -11.00 11.14 -12.96
C GLY A 58 -9.99 12.22 -13.36
N GLY A 59 -8.73 12.08 -12.94
CA GLY A 59 -7.64 12.99 -13.24
C GLY A 59 -6.50 12.91 -12.20
N PRO A 60 -5.48 13.77 -12.30
CA PRO A 60 -4.40 13.83 -11.32
C PRO A 60 -4.94 14.12 -9.91
N HIS A 61 -4.50 13.33 -8.92
CA HIS A 61 -4.96 13.50 -7.55
C HIS A 61 -4.10 14.55 -6.80
N PRO A 62 -4.69 15.62 -6.22
CA PRO A 62 -3.93 16.73 -5.62
C PRO A 62 -3.11 16.33 -4.40
N ALA A 63 -3.53 15.33 -3.65
CA ALA A 63 -2.81 14.80 -2.49
C ALA A 63 -1.71 13.78 -2.86
N TRP A 64 -1.49 13.48 -4.15
CA TRP A 64 -0.50 12.51 -4.58
C TRP A 64 0.74 13.17 -5.16
N LYS A 65 1.90 12.73 -4.67
CA LYS A 65 3.20 13.07 -5.22
C LYS A 65 3.94 11.80 -5.60
N LEU A 66 4.72 11.85 -6.67
CA LEU A 66 5.52 10.72 -7.14
C LEU A 66 6.94 11.18 -7.40
N SER A 67 7.89 10.50 -6.77
CA SER A 67 9.33 10.69 -6.99
C SER A 67 9.93 9.43 -7.61
N ILE A 68 10.78 9.61 -8.61
CA ILE A 68 11.54 8.54 -9.25
C ILE A 68 12.89 8.43 -8.58
N GLY A 69 13.26 7.23 -8.14
CA GLY A 69 14.55 6.95 -7.53
C GLY A 69 14.47 5.97 -6.35
N ASP A 70 15.62 5.65 -5.81
CA ASP A 70 15.72 4.86 -4.59
C ASP A 70 15.26 5.67 -3.39
N LEU A 71 14.41 5.06 -2.54
CA LEU A 71 13.84 5.74 -1.39
C LEU A 71 14.91 6.28 -0.44
N GLN A 72 15.93 5.47 -0.12
CA GLN A 72 16.98 5.84 0.81
C GLN A 72 17.75 7.10 0.39
N ASP A 73 17.87 7.33 -0.93
CA ASP A 73 18.61 8.46 -1.49
C ASP A 73 17.72 9.69 -1.72
N THR A 74 16.47 9.45 -2.10
CA THR A 74 15.55 10.50 -2.54
C THR A 74 14.74 11.09 -1.38
N LEU A 75 14.32 10.26 -0.42
CA LEU A 75 13.48 10.70 0.70
C LEU A 75 14.09 11.86 1.51
N PRO A 76 15.38 11.84 1.89
CA PRO A 76 16.00 12.93 2.63
C PRO A 76 16.11 14.26 1.85
N GLN A 77 15.95 14.20 0.53
CA GLN A 77 16.03 15.39 -0.33
C GLN A 77 14.68 16.10 -0.49
N VAL A 78 13.57 15.40 -0.24
CA VAL A 78 12.22 15.88 -0.57
C VAL A 78 11.26 15.95 0.62
N GLU A 79 11.59 15.27 1.72
CA GLU A 79 10.83 15.33 2.97
C GLU A 79 11.72 15.82 4.11
N GLU A 80 11.18 16.68 4.96
CA GLU A 80 11.90 17.19 6.12
C GLU A 80 11.93 16.14 7.26
N PRO A 81 12.97 16.11 8.08
CA PRO A 81 13.03 15.24 9.24
C PRO A 81 11.82 15.40 10.16
N GLY A 82 11.23 14.30 10.58
CA GLY A 82 10.08 14.28 11.48
C GLY A 82 8.76 14.81 10.88
N SER A 83 8.68 14.97 9.56
CA SER A 83 7.50 15.53 8.89
C SER A 83 6.48 14.47 8.46
N VAL A 84 6.82 13.18 8.50
CA VAL A 84 6.02 12.08 7.97
C VAL A 84 5.31 11.34 9.10
N ASP A 85 4.01 11.11 8.96
CA ASP A 85 3.24 10.36 9.98
C ASP A 85 3.35 8.85 9.80
N ARG A 86 3.37 8.38 8.55
CA ARG A 86 3.31 6.96 8.19
C ARG A 86 4.23 6.64 7.03
N VAL A 87 4.92 5.52 7.13
CA VAL A 87 5.72 4.97 6.02
C VAL A 87 5.25 3.55 5.72
N VAL A 88 4.98 3.28 4.44
CA VAL A 88 4.52 1.98 3.94
C VAL A 88 5.51 1.49 2.89
N LEU A 89 6.18 0.38 3.16
CA LEU A 89 7.17 -0.21 2.26
C LEU A 89 6.70 -1.56 1.71
N ASP A 90 6.42 -1.60 0.41
CA ASP A 90 6.16 -2.83 -0.35
C ASP A 90 7.30 -3.08 -1.33
N MET A 91 8.44 -3.48 -0.78
CA MET A 91 9.68 -3.62 -1.53
C MET A 91 10.53 -4.78 -1.03
N LEU A 92 11.50 -5.20 -1.86
CA LEU A 92 12.31 -6.40 -1.59
C LEU A 92 13.26 -6.26 -0.39
N ALA A 93 13.81 -5.07 -0.16
CA ALA A 93 14.86 -4.83 0.82
C ALA A 93 14.57 -3.60 1.70
N PRO A 94 13.45 -3.59 2.48
CA PRO A 94 13.06 -2.44 3.28
C PRO A 94 14.09 -2.08 4.37
N TRP A 95 14.95 -2.99 4.78
CA TRP A 95 16.04 -2.73 5.74
C TRP A 95 17.08 -1.72 5.22
N GLU A 96 17.22 -1.52 3.91
CA GLU A 96 18.13 -0.55 3.32
C GLU A 96 17.65 0.90 3.51
N CYS A 97 16.36 1.06 3.77
CA CYS A 97 15.73 2.36 3.92
C CYS A 97 15.54 2.80 5.38
N LEU A 98 15.91 1.97 6.37
CA LEU A 98 15.59 2.22 7.78
C LEU A 98 16.13 3.55 8.29
N ASP A 99 17.32 3.94 7.87
CA ASP A 99 17.95 5.20 8.29
C ASP A 99 17.15 6.42 7.80
N ALA A 100 16.92 6.52 6.49
CA ALA A 100 16.15 7.60 5.88
C ALA A 100 14.70 7.65 6.43
N VAL A 101 14.09 6.48 6.64
CA VAL A 101 12.73 6.36 7.19
C VAL A 101 12.68 6.83 8.65
N ALA A 102 13.67 6.45 9.48
CA ALA A 102 13.72 6.87 10.87
C ALA A 102 13.90 8.40 11.00
N GLU A 103 14.61 9.03 10.07
CA GLU A 103 14.76 10.49 10.03
C GLU A 103 13.46 11.18 9.60
N ALA A 104 12.82 10.69 8.56
CA ALA A 104 11.61 11.30 8.02
C ALA A 104 10.38 11.16 8.93
N LEU A 105 10.27 10.03 9.66
CA LEU A 105 9.13 9.77 10.55
C LEU A 105 9.12 10.69 11.76
N ALA A 106 7.97 11.27 12.04
CA ALA A 106 7.68 11.93 13.31
C ALA A 106 7.79 10.93 14.49
N PRO A 107 8.16 11.39 15.71
CA PRO A 107 8.07 10.57 16.90
C PRO A 107 6.67 9.97 17.08
N GLY A 108 6.57 8.65 17.29
CA GLY A 108 5.31 7.92 17.33
C GLY A 108 4.76 7.52 15.94
N GLY A 109 5.34 8.03 14.85
CA GLY A 109 5.00 7.65 13.48
C GLY A 109 5.18 6.16 13.23
N VAL A 110 4.39 5.58 12.32
CA VAL A 110 4.37 4.14 12.06
C VAL A 110 5.11 3.81 10.78
N LEU A 111 6.03 2.86 10.88
CA LEU A 111 6.59 2.12 9.76
C LEU A 111 5.89 0.79 9.63
N ILE A 112 5.39 0.48 8.44
CA ILE A 112 4.88 -0.83 8.06
C ILE A 112 5.57 -1.33 6.81
N CYS A 113 6.05 -2.56 6.84
CA CYS A 113 6.70 -3.19 5.71
C CYS A 113 5.96 -4.48 5.32
N TYR A 114 5.80 -4.71 4.02
CA TYR A 114 5.25 -5.92 3.43
C TYR A 114 6.40 -6.75 2.85
N VAL A 115 6.65 -7.92 3.41
CA VAL A 115 7.75 -8.80 3.01
C VAL A 115 7.26 -10.22 2.75
N ALA A 116 7.72 -10.83 1.66
CA ALA A 116 7.17 -12.08 1.16
C ALA A 116 7.73 -13.35 1.84
N THR A 117 8.89 -13.27 2.50
CA THR A 117 9.58 -14.44 3.03
C THR A 117 9.95 -14.30 4.50
N VAL A 118 10.03 -15.44 5.19
CA VAL A 118 10.45 -15.50 6.60
C VAL A 118 11.86 -14.92 6.80
N THR A 119 12.76 -15.15 5.85
CA THR A 119 14.13 -14.61 5.91
C THR A 119 14.16 -13.09 5.79
N GLN A 120 13.33 -12.51 4.89
CA GLN A 120 13.18 -11.05 4.79
C GLN A 120 12.60 -10.48 6.08
N MET A 121 11.55 -11.11 6.62
CA MET A 121 10.94 -10.70 7.90
C MET A 121 11.98 -10.69 9.03
N SER A 122 12.73 -11.78 9.20
CA SER A 122 13.75 -11.92 10.22
C SER A 122 14.84 -10.85 10.07
N ARG A 123 15.35 -10.63 8.86
CA ARG A 123 16.37 -9.62 8.57
C ARG A 123 15.89 -8.21 8.89
N LEU A 124 14.66 -7.88 8.48
CA LEU A 124 14.08 -6.57 8.73
C LEU A 124 13.91 -6.31 10.23
N VAL A 125 13.40 -7.30 10.97
CA VAL A 125 13.22 -7.20 12.43
C VAL A 125 14.55 -6.97 13.14
N GLU A 126 15.59 -7.72 12.79
CA GLU A 126 16.93 -7.53 13.38
C GLU A 126 17.54 -6.19 12.93
N GLY A 127 17.30 -5.74 11.70
CA GLY A 127 17.69 -4.42 11.24
C GLY A 127 17.07 -3.29 12.07
N MET A 128 15.75 -3.35 12.33
CA MET A 128 15.06 -2.38 13.21
C MET A 128 15.57 -2.44 14.65
N ARG A 129 15.93 -3.63 15.13
CA ARG A 129 16.51 -3.81 16.47
C ARG A 129 17.90 -3.19 16.60
N LEU A 130 18.74 -3.36 15.58
CA LEU A 130 20.09 -2.79 15.53
C LEU A 130 20.05 -1.27 15.38
N ASP A 131 19.14 -0.73 14.59
CA ASP A 131 18.93 0.71 14.42
C ASP A 131 18.59 1.38 15.76
N GLY A 132 17.75 0.78 16.56
CA GLY A 132 17.40 1.23 17.93
C GLY A 132 16.42 2.41 18.00
N ARG A 133 16.09 3.07 16.88
CA ARG A 133 15.12 4.20 16.82
C ARG A 133 13.67 3.74 16.69
N PHE A 134 13.43 2.43 16.59
CA PHE A 134 12.09 1.86 16.47
C PHE A 134 11.69 1.10 17.72
N THR A 135 10.39 1.01 18.00
CA THR A 135 9.84 0.08 19.00
C THR A 135 10.18 -1.36 18.63
N GLU A 136 9.93 -2.32 19.55
CA GLU A 136 10.01 -3.73 19.18
C GLU A 136 9.04 -4.02 18.02
N PRO A 137 9.51 -4.58 16.89
CA PRO A 137 8.66 -4.84 15.74
C PRO A 137 7.61 -5.93 16.01
N GLU A 138 6.38 -5.69 15.56
CA GLU A 138 5.30 -6.66 15.53
C GLU A 138 5.24 -7.29 14.14
N CYS A 139 5.09 -8.61 14.07
CA CYS A 139 5.01 -9.37 12.83
C CYS A 139 3.69 -10.08 12.75
N ASP A 140 2.97 -9.88 11.64
CA ASP A 140 1.65 -10.48 11.40
C ASP A 140 1.56 -11.09 10.01
N GLU A 141 0.71 -12.09 9.88
CA GLU A 141 0.21 -12.61 8.62
C GLU A 141 -1.31 -12.58 8.64
N THR A 142 -1.93 -12.21 7.53
CA THR A 142 -3.39 -12.22 7.41
C THR A 142 -3.83 -13.34 6.48
N ILE A 143 -4.68 -14.22 6.99
CA ILE A 143 -5.27 -15.32 6.23
C ILE A 143 -6.78 -15.09 6.13
N VAL A 144 -7.30 -15.11 4.90
CA VAL A 144 -8.74 -15.01 4.62
C VAL A 144 -9.23 -16.33 4.06
N ARG A 145 -10.24 -16.92 4.71
CA ARG A 145 -10.86 -18.17 4.27
C ARG A 145 -12.30 -17.93 3.84
N GLY A 146 -12.57 -18.18 2.57
CA GLY A 146 -13.93 -18.16 2.02
C GLY A 146 -14.74 -19.39 2.44
N TRP A 147 -16.07 -19.24 2.41
CA TRP A 147 -17.03 -20.31 2.66
C TRP A 147 -18.06 -20.38 1.54
N HIS A 148 -18.28 -21.59 1.04
CA HIS A 148 -19.40 -21.89 0.17
C HIS A 148 -20.66 -22.12 1.01
N VAL A 149 -21.75 -21.44 0.63
CA VAL A 149 -23.03 -21.58 1.32
C VAL A 149 -24.11 -21.76 0.27
N GLU A 150 -24.73 -22.96 0.24
CA GLU A 150 -25.85 -23.29 -0.63
C GLU A 150 -26.82 -24.22 0.13
N GLY A 151 -27.95 -23.70 0.58
CA GLY A 151 -28.87 -24.38 1.43
C GLY A 151 -28.20 -24.96 2.70
N LEU A 152 -28.23 -26.28 2.85
CA LEU A 152 -27.55 -27.01 3.95
C LEU A 152 -26.10 -27.36 3.63
N ALA A 153 -25.64 -27.15 2.41
CA ALA A 153 -24.27 -27.42 2.00
C ALA A 153 -23.35 -26.21 2.37
N VAL A 154 -22.92 -26.19 3.63
CA VAL A 154 -22.03 -25.16 4.16
C VAL A 154 -20.64 -25.77 4.40
N ARG A 155 -19.64 -25.24 3.70
CA ARG A 155 -18.26 -25.74 3.81
C ARG A 155 -17.23 -24.65 3.47
N PRO A 156 -15.99 -24.72 3.99
CA PRO A 156 -14.90 -23.86 3.53
C PRO A 156 -14.63 -24.08 2.04
N ASP A 157 -14.21 -23.03 1.35
CA ASP A 157 -13.69 -23.17 -0.01
C ASP A 157 -12.50 -24.13 -0.03
N HIS A 158 -12.45 -25.01 -1.04
CA HIS A 158 -11.37 -25.97 -1.20
C HIS A 158 -10.04 -25.33 -1.54
N ARG A 159 -10.07 -24.17 -2.20
CA ARG A 159 -8.87 -23.42 -2.60
C ARG A 159 -8.82 -22.12 -1.82
N MET A 160 -7.69 -21.87 -1.18
CA MET A 160 -7.39 -20.60 -0.55
C MET A 160 -5.94 -20.23 -0.81
N VAL A 161 -5.65 -18.94 -0.84
CA VAL A 161 -4.27 -18.45 -0.77
C VAL A 161 -3.89 -18.42 0.70
N ALA A 162 -3.05 -19.36 1.13
CA ALA A 162 -2.69 -19.53 2.53
C ALA A 162 -1.60 -18.54 2.99
N HIS A 163 -0.75 -18.12 2.05
CA HIS A 163 0.31 -17.15 2.33
C HIS A 163 0.49 -16.18 1.16
N THR A 164 0.62 -14.89 1.46
CA THR A 164 0.99 -13.86 0.48
C THR A 164 2.26 -13.13 0.91
N ALA A 165 2.29 -12.64 2.13
CA ALA A 165 3.43 -11.99 2.76
C ALA A 165 3.16 -11.73 4.26
N PHE A 166 4.19 -11.26 4.93
CA PHE A 166 4.15 -10.81 6.32
C PHE A 166 4.10 -9.28 6.37
N LEU A 167 3.40 -8.76 7.38
CA LEU A 167 3.44 -7.35 7.76
C LEU A 167 4.35 -7.21 8.97
N VAL A 168 5.33 -6.32 8.88
CA VAL A 168 6.21 -5.95 10.00
C VAL A 168 5.93 -4.50 10.34
N VAL A 169 5.54 -4.24 11.57
CA VAL A 169 5.10 -2.92 12.05
C VAL A 169 5.95 -2.48 13.23
N ALA A 170 6.43 -1.24 13.19
CA ALA A 170 7.11 -0.60 14.32
C ALA A 170 6.77 0.90 14.37
N ARG A 171 6.99 1.53 15.52
CA ARG A 171 6.87 2.99 15.67
C ARG A 171 8.23 3.63 15.85
N ARG A 172 8.39 4.82 15.30
CA ARG A 172 9.54 5.69 15.57
C ARG A 172 9.52 6.12 17.05
N LEU A 173 10.59 5.87 17.75
CA LEU A 173 10.77 6.37 19.11
C LEU A 173 11.06 7.88 19.10
N ALA A 174 10.72 8.56 20.17
CA ALA A 174 11.16 9.93 20.39
C ALA A 174 12.68 9.97 20.58
N ASP A 175 13.29 11.11 20.25
CA ASP A 175 14.73 11.29 20.41
C ASP A 175 15.12 11.14 21.89
N GLY A 176 16.17 10.35 22.14
CA GLY A 176 16.62 10.00 23.47
C GLY A 176 15.80 8.93 24.21
N ALA A 177 14.68 8.44 23.61
CA ALA A 177 13.95 7.33 24.19
C ALA A 177 14.72 6.01 24.02
N VAL A 178 14.64 5.16 25.01
CA VAL A 178 15.26 3.84 24.99
C VAL A 178 14.20 2.79 24.71
N ARG A 179 14.47 1.94 23.72
CA ARG A 179 13.59 0.80 23.45
C ARG A 179 13.55 -0.15 24.63
N LEU A 180 12.36 -0.51 25.08
CA LEU A 180 12.18 -1.56 26.06
C LEU A 180 12.52 -2.91 25.41
N ALA A 181 13.64 -3.50 25.80
CA ALA A 181 14.00 -4.82 25.32
C ALA A 181 13.00 -5.87 25.85
N PRO A 182 12.44 -6.72 24.98
CA PRO A 182 11.62 -7.83 25.44
C PRO A 182 12.46 -8.75 26.33
N LYS A 183 11.85 -9.32 27.36
CA LYS A 183 12.51 -10.35 28.18
C LYS A 183 12.79 -11.57 27.29
N ARG A 184 14.02 -11.65 26.77
CA ARG A 184 14.46 -12.81 25.99
C ARG A 184 14.62 -14.01 26.91
N ARG A 185 13.97 -15.13 26.57
CA ARG A 185 14.35 -16.43 27.13
C ARG A 185 15.73 -16.77 26.56
N ALA A 186 16.60 -17.37 27.39
CA ALA A 186 17.91 -17.85 26.95
C ALA A 186 17.73 -18.94 25.87
N SER A 187 17.68 -18.54 24.62
CA SER A 187 17.75 -19.41 23.44
C SER A 187 18.83 -18.84 22.54
N LYS A 188 19.42 -19.68 21.70
CA LYS A 188 20.48 -19.31 20.76
C LYS A 188 20.12 -18.00 20.04
N THR A 189 20.72 -16.91 20.46
CA THR A 189 20.49 -15.58 19.89
C THR A 189 21.74 -15.01 19.23
N ASP A 190 22.83 -15.77 19.24
CA ASP A 190 24.05 -15.38 18.55
C ASP A 190 24.00 -15.94 17.14
N PHE A 191 23.88 -15.04 16.17
CA PHE A 191 23.95 -15.37 14.76
C PHE A 191 25.41 -15.35 14.33
N SER A 192 25.84 -16.39 13.60
CA SER A 192 27.14 -16.44 12.97
C SER A 192 27.19 -15.52 11.75
N GLU A 193 28.39 -15.21 11.24
CA GLU A 193 28.54 -14.52 9.96
C GLU A 193 27.89 -15.30 8.82
N GLU A 194 27.87 -16.63 8.88
CA GLU A 194 27.19 -17.48 7.90
C GLU A 194 25.67 -17.28 7.94
N ASP A 195 25.07 -17.18 9.13
CA ASP A 195 23.63 -16.89 9.29
C ASP A 195 23.30 -15.50 8.74
N MET A 196 24.15 -14.50 9.04
CA MET A 196 23.98 -13.15 8.51
C MET A 196 24.11 -13.12 6.99
N ASN A 197 25.05 -13.83 6.41
CA ASN A 197 25.22 -13.94 4.95
C ASN A 197 24.07 -14.69 4.28
N ALA A 198 23.49 -15.69 4.93
CA ALA A 198 22.31 -16.41 4.41
C ALA A 198 21.08 -15.47 4.32
N TRP A 199 21.02 -14.40 5.09
CA TRP A 199 19.97 -13.38 4.99
C TRP A 199 20.17 -12.41 3.83
N ILE A 200 21.35 -12.38 3.21
CA ILE A 200 21.62 -11.55 2.03
C ILE A 200 21.21 -12.37 0.82
N PRO A 201 20.02 -12.14 0.21
CA PRO A 201 19.73 -12.81 -1.05
C PRO A 201 20.76 -12.36 -2.07
N MET A 202 21.52 -13.30 -2.63
CA MET A 202 22.38 -13.00 -3.75
C MET A 202 21.54 -12.39 -4.87
N ASN A 203 21.90 -11.19 -5.35
CA ASN A 203 21.29 -10.48 -6.48
C ASN A 203 19.80 -10.09 -6.34
N VAL A 204 19.36 -9.65 -5.19
CA VAL A 204 17.97 -9.14 -5.02
C VAL A 204 17.77 -7.78 -5.71
N GLY A 205 18.86 -7.00 -5.94
CA GLY A 205 18.78 -5.68 -6.58
C GLY A 205 18.61 -5.70 -8.10
N GLU A 206 18.92 -6.82 -8.77
CA GLU A 206 19.02 -6.89 -10.23
C GLU A 206 18.01 -7.83 -10.91
N ARG A 207 16.83 -8.01 -10.34
CA ARG A 207 15.78 -8.68 -11.10
C ARG A 207 15.30 -7.75 -12.22
N GLU A 208 15.86 -7.98 -13.42
CA GLU A 208 15.27 -7.44 -14.64
C GLU A 208 13.77 -7.72 -14.66
N VAL A 209 13.00 -6.66 -14.79
CA VAL A 209 11.56 -6.79 -14.95
C VAL A 209 11.33 -7.41 -16.31
N THR A 210 10.91 -8.67 -16.34
CA THR A 210 10.67 -9.34 -17.62
C THR A 210 9.54 -8.61 -18.35
N ASP A 211 9.67 -8.42 -19.66
CA ASP A 211 8.64 -7.91 -20.57
C ASP A 211 7.25 -8.50 -20.29
N LYS A 212 7.20 -9.74 -19.83
CA LYS A 212 5.97 -10.44 -19.44
C LYS A 212 5.28 -9.76 -18.26
N LYS A 213 6.03 -9.24 -17.28
CA LYS A 213 5.47 -8.57 -16.09
C LYS A 213 4.97 -7.17 -16.45
N ILE A 214 5.70 -6.46 -17.32
CA ILE A 214 5.28 -5.16 -17.87
C ILE A 214 4.01 -5.33 -18.70
N ARG A 215 3.97 -6.30 -19.64
CA ARG A 215 2.79 -6.58 -20.46
C ARG A 215 1.57 -7.00 -19.61
N ARG A 216 1.78 -7.72 -18.51
CA ARG A 216 0.69 -8.10 -17.61
C ARG A 216 0.15 -6.87 -16.89
N ALA A 217 0.99 -6.01 -16.34
CA ALA A 217 0.57 -4.77 -15.67
C ALA A 217 -0.19 -3.84 -16.63
N ALA A 218 0.32 -3.66 -17.86
CA ALA A 218 -0.35 -2.86 -18.88
C ALA A 218 -1.71 -3.44 -19.32
N ARG A 219 -1.83 -4.78 -19.42
CA ARG A 219 -3.10 -5.43 -19.73
C ARG A 219 -4.11 -5.28 -18.59
N ASP A 220 -3.66 -5.43 -17.34
CA ASP A 220 -4.52 -5.31 -16.17
C ASP A 220 -5.01 -3.86 -16.01
N ALA A 221 -4.16 -2.86 -16.28
CA ALA A 221 -4.55 -1.45 -16.36
C ALA A 221 -5.58 -1.18 -17.45
N LYS A 222 -5.39 -1.75 -18.65
CA LYS A 222 -6.36 -1.62 -19.77
C LYS A 222 -7.72 -2.25 -19.44
N ASN A 223 -7.72 -3.39 -18.75
CA ASN A 223 -8.95 -4.05 -18.30
C ASN A 223 -9.67 -3.22 -17.24
N LEU A 224 -8.94 -2.63 -16.30
CA LEU A 224 -9.52 -1.76 -15.29
C LEU A 224 -10.15 -0.51 -15.90
N ALA A 225 -9.47 0.13 -16.87
CA ALA A 225 -9.99 1.27 -17.61
C ALA A 225 -11.27 0.91 -18.40
N ALA A 226 -11.31 -0.26 -19.03
CA ALA A 226 -12.50 -0.74 -19.74
C ALA A 226 -13.68 -1.02 -18.79
N HIS A 227 -13.41 -1.54 -17.58
CA HIS A 227 -14.44 -1.73 -16.56
C HIS A 227 -14.97 -0.40 -16.02
N ALA A 228 -14.10 0.58 -15.79
CA ALA A 228 -14.48 1.91 -15.35
C ALA A 228 -15.32 2.64 -16.40
N ALA A 229 -14.94 2.56 -17.69
CA ALA A 229 -15.70 3.13 -18.79
C ALA A 229 -17.12 2.53 -18.89
N ARG A 230 -17.22 1.20 -18.75
CA ARG A 230 -18.51 0.50 -18.77
C ARG A 230 -19.40 0.85 -17.58
N ALA A 231 -18.81 1.00 -16.40
CA ALA A 231 -19.54 1.44 -15.20
C ALA A 231 -20.09 2.87 -15.36
N ASN A 232 -19.31 3.77 -15.96
CA ASN A 232 -19.74 5.13 -16.25
C ASN A 232 -20.86 5.17 -17.32
N GLU A 233 -20.79 4.32 -18.34
CA GLU A 233 -21.81 4.20 -19.37
C GLU A 233 -23.16 3.73 -18.77
N ILE A 234 -23.14 2.71 -17.92
CA ILE A 234 -24.31 2.22 -17.18
C ILE A 234 -24.89 3.31 -16.27
N ALA A 235 -24.03 4.06 -15.56
CA ALA A 235 -24.49 5.14 -14.71
C ALA A 235 -25.13 6.29 -15.48
N LEU A 236 -24.64 6.62 -16.67
CA LEU A 236 -25.22 7.61 -17.56
C LEU A 236 -26.56 7.15 -18.13
N GLU A 237 -26.69 5.89 -18.52
CA GLU A 237 -27.95 5.30 -18.97
C GLU A 237 -29.02 5.30 -17.88
N GLN A 238 -28.66 4.95 -16.65
CA GLN A 238 -29.57 4.96 -15.51
C GLN A 238 -30.02 6.38 -15.14
N ASN A 239 -29.12 7.36 -15.20
CA ASN A 239 -29.48 8.77 -14.97
C ASN A 239 -30.33 9.35 -16.11
N GLY A 240 -30.11 8.92 -17.35
CA GLY A 240 -30.91 9.32 -18.51
C GLY A 240 -32.35 8.78 -18.45
N THR A 241 -32.53 7.53 -18.01
CA THR A 241 -33.86 6.94 -17.79
C THR A 241 -34.60 7.62 -16.63
N ALA A 242 -33.94 7.89 -15.53
CA ALA A 242 -34.54 8.59 -14.38
C ALA A 242 -35.01 10.03 -14.71
N GLN A 243 -34.28 10.73 -15.58
CA GLN A 243 -34.70 12.07 -16.06
C GLN A 243 -35.87 12.02 -17.00
N ASN A 244 -35.96 10.99 -17.85
CA ASN A 244 -37.10 10.82 -18.77
C ASN A 244 -38.38 10.41 -18.01
N ASP A 245 -38.27 9.57 -17.00
CA ASP A 245 -39.40 9.18 -16.14
C ASP A 245 -39.94 10.37 -15.33
N ALA A 246 -39.04 11.19 -14.76
CA ALA A 246 -39.41 12.41 -14.05
C ALA A 246 -40.06 13.46 -14.99
N ALA A 247 -39.64 13.56 -16.25
CA ALA A 247 -40.25 14.44 -17.23
C ALA A 247 -41.65 13.95 -17.66
N ALA A 248 -41.86 12.64 -17.78
CA ALA A 248 -43.14 12.03 -18.10
C ALA A 248 -44.17 12.20 -16.96
N GLU A 249 -43.75 12.12 -15.72
CA GLU A 249 -44.62 12.36 -14.54
C GLU A 249 -45.04 13.83 -14.43
N THR A 250 -44.18 14.79 -14.78
CA THR A 250 -44.52 16.21 -14.79
C THR A 250 -45.49 16.59 -15.89
N ASP A 251 -45.42 15.95 -17.07
CA ASP A 251 -46.32 16.20 -18.18
C ASP A 251 -47.73 15.58 -17.96
N SER A 252 -47.76 14.41 -17.28
CA SER A 252 -49.02 13.78 -16.85
C SER A 252 -49.77 14.61 -15.79
N ALA A 253 -49.03 15.19 -14.84
CA ALA A 253 -49.63 16.06 -13.79
C ALA A 253 -50.14 17.39 -14.35
N ALA A 254 -49.54 17.91 -15.41
CA ALA A 254 -49.98 19.12 -16.11
C ALA A 254 -51.28 18.94 -16.90
N THR A 255 -51.54 17.74 -17.42
CA THR A 255 -52.76 17.39 -18.18
C THR A 255 -53.96 17.12 -17.26
N GLU A 256 -53.74 16.58 -16.05
CA GLU A 256 -54.83 16.35 -15.09
C GLU A 256 -55.31 17.65 -14.39
N SER A 257 -54.55 18.73 -14.41
CA SER A 257 -54.97 20.03 -13.82
C SER A 257 -55.70 20.96 -14.81
N ALA A 258 -55.92 20.52 -16.07
CA ALA A 258 -56.57 21.32 -17.10
C ALA A 258 -57.99 20.83 -17.48
N GLU A 259 -58.52 19.81 -16.81
CA GLU A 259 -59.94 19.42 -16.84
C GLU A 259 -60.62 19.86 -15.52
#